data_66d4d5d3dd1e4b3a415835c9cada7609
#
_entry.id   66d4d5d3dd1e4b3a415835c9cada7609
#
_cell.length_a   1.000
_cell.length_b   1.000
_cell.length_c   1.000
_cell.angle_alpha   90.00
_cell.angle_beta   90.00
_cell.angle_gamma   90.00
#
_symmetry.space_group_name_H-M   'P 1'
#
loop_
_entity.id
_entity.type
_entity.pdbx_description
1 polymer ?
#
loop_
_entity_poly.entity_id
_entity_poly.type
_entity_poly.pdbx_seq_one_letter_code
_entity_poly.pdbx_strand_id
1 'polypeptide(L)'
;MAEAKKAAPKKAAPKKAAAAQAASKDKGPKHTPANPKVRGRRKVRIGYVVSDKMQKTIVVELEDRVRHPLYGKIIRTTKKVKAHDENSAAGIGDRVSLMETRPTSATKRWRLVEILEKAK
;
A
#
# COMPACT_ATOMS: atom_id res chain seq x y z
N MET A 1 6.77 81.61 -1.78
CA MET A 1 8.18 81.32 -1.51
C MET A 1 8.34 79.82 -1.60
N ALA A 2 8.79 79.43 -2.69
CA ALA A 2 10.15 78.89 -2.96
C ALA A 2 10.26 77.43 -2.53
N GLU A 3 10.24 76.59 -3.50
CA GLU A 3 11.34 75.91 -4.21
C GLU A 3 11.86 74.71 -3.44
N ALA A 4 12.17 73.66 -3.94
CA ALA A 4 12.54 73.16 -5.25
C ALA A 4 12.83 71.69 -5.17
N LYS A 5 12.49 70.99 -6.24
CA LYS A 5 13.41 70.19 -7.03
C LYS A 5 13.86 68.83 -6.48
N LYS A 6 13.49 67.91 -7.29
CA LYS A 6 14.37 67.00 -8.11
C LYS A 6 14.95 65.83 -7.32
N ALA A 7 14.95 64.66 -7.79
CA ALA A 7 15.04 64.09 -9.11
C ALA A 7 14.79 62.59 -9.02
N ALA A 8 14.11 62.04 -9.99
CA ALA A 8 14.29 60.65 -10.36
C ALA A 8 15.66 60.49 -11.06
N PRO A 9 16.29 59.39 -10.97
CA PRO A 9 16.64 58.68 -12.19
C PRO A 9 16.33 57.15 -12.11
N LYS A 10 15.59 56.72 -13.08
CA LYS A 10 16.08 55.92 -14.23
C LYS A 10 16.71 54.56 -13.87
N LYS A 11 15.95 53.58 -14.32
CA LYS A 11 16.44 52.44 -15.11
C LYS A 11 17.70 51.70 -14.61
N ALA A 12 17.47 50.49 -14.22
CA ALA A 12 18.21 49.38 -14.79
C ALA A 12 17.41 48.08 -14.60
N ALA A 13 16.83 47.65 -15.66
CA ALA A 13 16.57 46.24 -15.82
C ALA A 13 17.90 45.55 -16.14
N PRO A 14 18.27 44.49 -15.49
CA PRO A 14 19.12 43.51 -16.13
C PRO A 14 18.32 42.22 -16.44
N LYS A 15 18.21 42.04 -17.73
CA LYS A 15 18.59 40.83 -18.45
C LYS A 15 18.27 39.51 -17.78
N LYS A 16 17.31 38.87 -18.41
CA LYS A 16 17.23 37.43 -18.61
C LYS A 16 18.55 36.71 -18.31
N ALA A 17 18.58 36.01 -17.20
CA ALA A 17 19.39 34.82 -17.07
C ALA A 17 18.41 33.64 -17.16
N ALA A 18 18.39 33.04 -18.31
CA ALA A 18 17.82 31.74 -18.51
C ALA A 18 18.66 30.75 -17.68
N ALA A 19 18.24 30.52 -16.46
CA ALA A 19 18.73 29.39 -15.70
C ALA A 19 18.03 28.16 -16.27
N ALA A 20 18.83 27.38 -16.98
CA ALA A 20 18.49 26.06 -17.40
C ALA A 20 17.88 25.29 -16.22
N GLN A 21 16.61 24.95 -16.36
CA GLN A 21 16.00 23.93 -15.54
C GLN A 21 16.70 22.62 -15.89
N ALA A 22 17.74 22.32 -15.13
CA ALA A 22 18.26 20.98 -15.05
C ALA A 22 17.11 20.11 -14.50
N ALA A 23 16.49 19.35 -15.36
CA ALA A 23 15.64 18.24 -14.99
C ALA A 23 16.45 17.37 -14.03
N SER A 24 16.19 17.51 -12.75
CA SER A 24 16.61 16.56 -11.77
C SER A 24 15.83 15.28 -12.10
N LYS A 25 16.47 14.41 -12.87
CA LYS A 25 16.08 13.01 -12.93
C LYS A 25 16.10 12.53 -11.48
N ASP A 26 14.91 12.37 -10.96
CA ASP A 26 14.68 11.68 -9.70
C ASP A 26 15.30 10.28 -9.86
N LYS A 27 16.55 10.19 -9.45
CA LYS A 27 17.19 8.91 -9.26
C LYS A 27 16.56 8.35 -8.01
N GLY A 28 15.62 7.47 -8.20
CA GLY A 28 15.02 6.69 -7.12
C GLY A 28 16.08 6.21 -6.13
N PRO A 29 15.71 5.88 -4.90
CA PRO A 29 16.61 5.69 -3.79
C PRO A 29 17.78 4.80 -4.18
N LYS A 30 18.97 5.37 -4.14
CA LYS A 30 20.23 4.66 -4.42
C LYS A 30 20.29 3.46 -3.49
N HIS A 31 20.32 2.31 -4.09
CA HIS A 31 20.51 1.05 -3.42
C HIS A 31 21.72 1.13 -2.49
N THR A 32 21.49 1.20 -1.20
CA THR A 32 22.58 1.13 -0.22
C THR A 32 23.17 -0.28 -0.26
N PRO A 33 24.49 -0.43 -0.33
CA PRO A 33 25.14 -1.75 -0.43
C PRO A 33 24.87 -2.68 0.75
N ALA A 34 24.35 -2.15 1.86
CA ALA A 34 23.99 -2.93 3.05
C ALA A 34 22.69 -3.74 2.89
N ASN A 35 21.88 -3.51 1.83
CA ASN A 35 20.64 -4.25 1.64
C ASN A 35 20.43 -4.59 0.16
N PRO A 36 21.20 -5.55 -0.40
CA PRO A 36 21.21 -5.87 -1.81
C PRO A 36 19.91 -6.50 -2.34
N LYS A 37 18.94 -6.79 -1.47
CA LYS A 37 17.67 -7.41 -1.86
C LYS A 37 16.52 -6.44 -1.64
N VAL A 38 16.09 -5.78 -2.70
CA VAL A 38 14.80 -5.10 -2.73
C VAL A 38 13.72 -6.17 -2.50
N ARG A 39 13.04 -6.10 -1.36
CA ARG A 39 11.92 -7.01 -1.09
C ARG A 39 10.81 -6.74 -2.09
N GLY A 40 10.42 -7.75 -2.85
CA GLY A 40 9.25 -7.71 -3.70
C GLY A 40 7.99 -7.35 -2.89
N ARG A 41 7.00 -6.79 -3.58
CA ARG A 41 5.71 -6.44 -2.98
C ARG A 41 5.03 -7.70 -2.44
N ARG A 42 4.68 -7.70 -1.16
CA ARG A 42 3.93 -8.80 -0.53
C ARG A 42 2.52 -8.85 -1.08
N LYS A 43 1.98 -10.05 -1.22
CA LYS A 43 0.60 -10.24 -1.65
C LYS A 43 -0.36 -9.79 -0.56
N VAL A 44 -1.38 -9.04 -0.96
CA VAL A 44 -2.50 -8.63 -0.10
C VAL A 44 -3.75 -9.30 -0.65
N ARG A 45 -4.58 -9.85 0.23
CA ARG A 45 -5.84 -10.50 -0.10
C ARG A 45 -6.93 -10.06 0.87
N ILE A 46 -8.14 -9.99 0.37
CA ILE A 46 -9.33 -9.65 1.15
C ILE A 46 -10.19 -10.90 1.25
N GLY A 47 -10.75 -11.14 2.43
CA GLY A 47 -11.63 -12.29 2.67
C GLY A 47 -12.53 -12.10 3.88
N TYR A 48 -13.34 -13.09 4.16
CA TYR A 48 -14.27 -13.12 5.30
C TYR A 48 -13.81 -14.10 6.35
N VAL A 49 -13.91 -13.70 7.62
CA VAL A 49 -13.55 -14.56 8.76
C VAL A 49 -14.62 -15.63 8.96
N VAL A 50 -14.20 -16.88 8.91
CA VAL A 50 -15.08 -18.06 9.11
C VAL A 50 -15.00 -18.55 10.54
N SER A 51 -13.83 -18.41 11.19
CA SER A 51 -13.65 -18.89 12.56
C SER A 51 -12.56 -18.09 13.28
N ASP A 52 -12.83 -17.77 14.52
CA ASP A 52 -11.95 -17.08 15.47
C ASP A 52 -11.62 -17.91 16.72
N LYS A 53 -12.04 -19.19 16.76
CA LYS A 53 -11.93 -20.05 17.95
C LYS A 53 -10.50 -20.34 18.41
N MET A 54 -9.51 -20.13 17.54
CA MET A 54 -8.10 -20.38 17.85
C MET A 54 -7.45 -19.14 18.46
N GLN A 55 -6.58 -19.35 19.46
CA GLN A 55 -5.79 -18.28 20.05
C GLN A 55 -4.85 -17.68 19.00
N LYS A 56 -4.88 -16.34 18.86
CA LYS A 56 -4.03 -15.55 17.95
C LYS A 56 -4.04 -16.03 16.49
N THR A 57 -5.12 -16.69 16.08
CA THR A 57 -5.23 -17.26 14.74
C THR A 57 -6.68 -17.27 14.28
N ILE A 58 -6.95 -16.61 13.19
CA ILE A 58 -8.24 -16.61 12.52
C ILE A 58 -8.21 -17.46 11.25
N VAL A 59 -9.34 -18.03 10.88
CA VAL A 59 -9.55 -18.72 9.61
C VAL A 59 -10.33 -17.80 8.70
N VAL A 60 -9.74 -17.44 7.57
CA VAL A 60 -10.34 -16.54 6.59
C VAL A 60 -10.61 -17.28 5.30
N GLU A 61 -11.77 -17.09 4.74
CA GLU A 61 -12.19 -17.61 3.44
C GLU A 61 -11.91 -16.56 2.37
N LEU A 62 -11.06 -16.93 1.42
CA LEU A 62 -10.75 -16.12 0.25
C LEU A 62 -11.61 -16.60 -0.91
N GLU A 63 -12.39 -15.69 -1.50
CA GLU A 63 -13.19 -15.95 -2.67
C GLU A 63 -12.47 -15.41 -3.92
N ASP A 64 -12.24 -16.29 -4.88
CA ASP A 64 -11.66 -15.95 -6.19
C ASP A 64 -12.68 -16.30 -7.28
N ARG A 65 -12.83 -15.40 -8.26
CA ARG A 65 -13.71 -15.58 -9.41
C ARG A 65 -12.84 -15.78 -10.65
N VAL A 66 -12.82 -16.98 -11.15
CA VAL A 66 -11.99 -17.36 -12.30
C VAL A 66 -12.87 -17.82 -13.45
N ARG A 67 -12.58 -17.33 -14.65
CA ARG A 67 -13.27 -17.80 -15.85
C ARG A 67 -12.75 -19.19 -16.23
N HIS A 68 -13.69 -20.12 -16.43
CA HIS A 68 -13.31 -21.46 -16.90
C HIS A 68 -12.73 -21.38 -18.31
N PRO A 69 -11.53 -21.96 -18.56
CA PRO A 69 -10.83 -21.80 -19.84
C PRO A 69 -11.57 -22.43 -21.01
N LEU A 70 -12.27 -23.55 -20.81
CA LEU A 70 -12.99 -24.25 -21.87
C LEU A 70 -14.42 -23.72 -22.07
N TYR A 71 -15.21 -23.64 -20.99
CA TYR A 71 -16.63 -23.27 -21.08
C TYR A 71 -16.90 -21.76 -20.96
N GLY A 72 -15.91 -20.96 -20.59
CA GLY A 72 -16.04 -19.51 -20.46
C GLY A 72 -16.92 -19.03 -19.30
N LYS A 73 -17.47 -19.92 -18.48
CA LYS A 73 -18.27 -19.60 -17.30
C LYS A 73 -17.40 -19.09 -16.16
N ILE A 74 -17.89 -18.11 -15.42
CA ILE A 74 -17.22 -17.63 -14.20
C ILE A 74 -17.51 -18.61 -13.07
N ILE A 75 -16.44 -19.18 -12.51
CA ILE A 75 -16.50 -20.10 -11.38
C ILE A 75 -15.98 -19.40 -10.13
N ARG A 76 -16.71 -19.55 -9.04
CA ARG A 76 -16.28 -19.09 -7.70
C ARG A 76 -15.49 -20.22 -7.04
N THR A 77 -14.26 -19.91 -6.68
CA THR A 77 -13.39 -20.82 -5.95
C THR A 77 -13.07 -20.21 -4.60
N THR A 78 -13.29 -20.94 -3.54
CA THR A 78 -13.00 -20.52 -2.18
C THR A 78 -11.82 -21.28 -1.62
N LYS A 79 -10.95 -20.57 -0.88
CA LYS A 79 -9.82 -21.15 -0.15
C LYS A 79 -9.82 -20.65 1.28
N LYS A 80 -9.75 -21.58 2.24
CA LYS A 80 -9.59 -21.22 3.65
C LYS A 80 -8.12 -21.10 3.99
N VAL A 81 -7.72 -19.95 4.53
CA VAL A 81 -6.35 -19.66 4.96
C VAL A 81 -6.32 -19.28 6.42
N LYS A 82 -5.25 -19.65 7.12
CA LYS A 82 -5.03 -19.24 8.51
C LYS A 82 -4.19 -17.98 8.53
N ALA A 83 -4.64 -16.96 9.26
CA ALA A 83 -3.95 -15.70 9.44
C ALA A 83 -3.65 -15.45 10.91
N HIS A 84 -2.56 -14.75 11.17
CA HIS A 84 -2.18 -14.34 12.51
C HIS A 84 -2.88 -13.07 12.91
N ASP A 85 -3.55 -13.09 14.05
CA ASP A 85 -4.17 -11.95 14.71
C ASP A 85 -3.71 -11.93 16.18
N GLU A 86 -2.78 -11.03 16.50
CA GLU A 86 -2.18 -10.94 17.83
C GLU A 86 -3.18 -10.50 18.90
N ASN A 87 -4.11 -9.62 18.53
CA ASN A 87 -5.04 -8.98 19.44
C ASN A 87 -6.42 -9.66 19.50
N SER A 88 -6.63 -10.70 18.67
CA SER A 88 -7.97 -11.32 18.50
C SER A 88 -9.05 -10.27 18.20
N ALA A 89 -8.72 -9.32 17.32
CA ALA A 89 -9.56 -8.18 17.03
C ALA A 89 -10.67 -8.50 16.00
N ALA A 90 -10.44 -9.51 15.17
CA ALA A 90 -11.38 -9.92 14.12
C ALA A 90 -12.33 -10.99 14.62
N GLY A 91 -13.63 -10.76 14.44
CA GLY A 91 -14.72 -11.71 14.75
C GLY A 91 -15.21 -12.47 13.52
N ILE A 92 -16.07 -13.45 13.75
CA ILE A 92 -16.71 -14.25 12.69
C ILE A 92 -17.59 -13.33 11.83
N GLY A 93 -17.43 -13.45 10.50
CA GLY A 93 -18.19 -12.65 9.52
C GLY A 93 -17.51 -11.34 9.12
N ASP A 94 -16.47 -10.91 9.82
CA ASP A 94 -15.74 -9.69 9.49
C ASP A 94 -15.04 -9.81 8.13
N ARG A 95 -15.05 -8.72 7.37
CA ARG A 95 -14.29 -8.58 6.15
C ARG A 95 -12.93 -8.00 6.45
N VAL A 96 -11.88 -8.76 6.15
CA VAL A 96 -10.52 -8.45 6.58
C VAL A 96 -9.53 -8.41 5.43
N SER A 97 -8.51 -7.56 5.58
CA SER A 97 -7.36 -7.48 4.68
C SER A 97 -6.20 -8.27 5.28
N LEU A 98 -5.68 -9.22 4.51
CA LEU A 98 -4.57 -10.09 4.87
C LEU A 98 -3.33 -9.77 4.05
N MET A 99 -2.16 -9.88 4.67
CA MET A 99 -0.87 -9.74 4.00
C MET A 99 -0.03 -11.02 4.18
N GLU A 100 0.65 -11.41 3.12
CA GLU A 100 1.59 -12.53 3.14
C GLU A 100 2.79 -12.24 4.05
N THR A 101 3.19 -13.22 4.86
CA THR A 101 4.35 -13.14 5.74
C THR A 101 5.25 -14.35 5.58
N ARG A 102 6.40 -14.35 6.27
CA ARG A 102 7.18 -15.57 6.45
C ARG A 102 6.32 -16.65 7.11
N PRO A 103 6.61 -17.93 6.90
CA PRO A 103 5.93 -19.01 7.62
C PRO A 103 6.05 -18.79 9.13
N THR A 104 4.91 -18.62 9.81
CA THR A 104 4.85 -18.45 11.26
C THR A 104 4.55 -19.79 11.94
N SER A 105 3.80 -20.66 11.25
CA SER A 105 3.53 -22.06 11.66
C SER A 105 3.44 -22.94 10.42
N ALA A 106 3.23 -24.24 10.61
CA ALA A 106 3.08 -25.19 9.52
C ALA A 106 2.04 -24.74 8.47
N THR A 107 0.94 -24.15 8.91
CA THR A 107 -0.18 -23.74 8.04
C THR A 107 -0.41 -22.23 7.96
N LYS A 108 0.25 -21.43 8.81
CA LYS A 108 0.02 -20.00 8.92
C LYS A 108 1.09 -19.21 8.17
N ARG A 109 0.71 -18.52 7.11
CA ARG A 109 1.58 -17.73 6.24
C ARG A 109 1.02 -16.33 5.97
N TRP A 110 -0.06 -15.98 6.66
CA TRP A 110 -0.76 -14.71 6.51
C TRP A 110 -0.90 -14.03 7.86
N ARG A 111 -0.99 -12.72 7.85
CA ARG A 111 -1.32 -11.90 9.02
C ARG A 111 -2.46 -10.96 8.70
N LEU A 112 -3.24 -10.64 9.71
CA LEU A 112 -4.22 -9.57 9.67
C LEU A 112 -3.50 -8.22 9.54
N VAL A 113 -3.97 -7.36 8.63
CA VAL A 113 -3.50 -5.98 8.48
C VAL A 113 -4.53 -5.03 9.06
N GLU A 114 -5.76 -5.15 8.58
CA GLU A 114 -6.88 -4.31 9.01
C GLU A 114 -8.21 -5.03 8.84
N ILE A 115 -9.20 -4.58 9.57
CA ILE A 115 -10.60 -4.99 9.45
C ILE A 115 -11.29 -3.92 8.61
N LEU A 116 -11.75 -4.31 7.43
CA LEU A 116 -12.42 -3.40 6.49
C LEU A 116 -13.87 -3.14 6.90
N GLU A 117 -14.57 -4.20 7.25
CA GLU A 117 -15.98 -4.15 7.66
C GLU A 117 -16.19 -5.14 8.80
N LYS A 118 -16.87 -4.71 9.84
CA LYS A 118 -17.30 -5.60 10.93
C LYS A 118 -18.65 -6.18 10.63
N ALA A 119 -18.83 -7.46 10.94
CA ALA A 119 -20.11 -8.11 10.91
C ALA A 119 -21.07 -7.42 11.93
N LYS A 120 -22.31 -7.23 11.51
CA LYS A 120 -23.36 -6.69 12.38
C LYS A 120 -23.96 -7.80 13.22
#